data_94b9ed21af291662e716894240315c32
#
_entry.id   94b9ed21af291662e716894240315c32
#
_cell.length_a   1.000
_cell.length_b   1.000
_cell.length_c   1.000
_cell.angle_alpha   90.00
_cell.angle_beta   90.00
_cell.angle_gamma   90.00
#
_symmetry.space_group_name_H-M   'P 1'
#
loop_
_entity.id
_entity.type
_entity.pdbx_description
1 polymer ?
#
loop_
_entity_poly.entity_id
_entity_poly.type
_entity_poly.pdbx_seq_one_letter_code
_entity_poly.pdbx_strand_id
1 'polypeptide(L)'
;GTTGVAYYPGAGALPDANSSGLAYAAMSGVGMNSAIVRQVRTYLFRSITPCTESGGAKFQSGDGGVNNSASAQVLFGLKALTPAEPANRLAKDPSCGKNKSTNLASYLSSQLTTGTLSNFPYDGNDYGNTAATVVTFNSMKIGKSSVNKSILSLKKNAKAWALKNGQVNAGAVGWLLMAAEATDSSPKKFGGMNLVTTLTKSMKK
;
A
#
# COMPACT_ATOMS: atom_id res chain seq x y z
N GLY A 1 -3.07 -21.81 -16.35
CA GLY A 1 -2.68 -20.42 -16.53
C GLY A 1 -2.78 -19.66 -15.24
N THR A 2 -1.92 -18.66 -15.04
CA THR A 2 -2.01 -17.72 -13.92
C THR A 2 -2.91 -16.59 -14.30
N THR A 3 -4.01 -16.42 -13.59
CA THR A 3 -4.97 -15.36 -13.84
C THR A 3 -4.69 -14.23 -12.83
N GLY A 4 -4.15 -13.12 -13.33
CA GLY A 4 -4.12 -11.83 -12.63
C GLY A 4 -5.13 -10.89 -13.26
N VAL A 5 -5.18 -9.65 -12.77
CA VAL A 5 -6.03 -8.56 -13.28
C VAL A 5 -5.14 -7.59 -14.06
N ALA A 6 -5.55 -7.20 -15.25
CA ALA A 6 -4.86 -6.21 -16.07
C ALA A 6 -5.40 -4.80 -15.79
N TYR A 7 -4.54 -3.79 -15.93
CA TYR A 7 -4.91 -2.38 -15.78
C TYR A 7 -5.91 -1.92 -16.85
N TYR A 8 -5.74 -2.40 -18.09
CA TYR A 8 -6.65 -2.11 -19.20
C TYR A 8 -7.41 -3.37 -19.62
N PRO A 9 -8.71 -3.28 -19.92
CA PRO A 9 -9.45 -4.38 -20.53
C PRO A 9 -9.03 -4.51 -22.00
N GLY A 10 -8.96 -5.73 -22.52
CA GLY A 10 -8.74 -5.99 -23.95
C GLY A 10 -8.03 -7.29 -24.23
N ALA A 11 -8.13 -7.75 -25.47
CA ALA A 11 -7.41 -8.92 -25.93
C ALA A 11 -5.89 -8.64 -25.90
N GLY A 12 -5.13 -9.54 -25.28
CA GLY A 12 -3.68 -9.37 -25.11
C GLY A 12 -3.22 -8.52 -23.94
N ALA A 13 -4.15 -7.94 -23.14
CA ALA A 13 -3.80 -7.23 -21.91
C ALA A 13 -3.11 -8.18 -20.91
N LEU A 14 -1.90 -7.84 -20.51
CA LEU A 14 -1.15 -8.62 -19.53
C LEU A 14 -1.59 -8.24 -18.10
N PRO A 15 -1.75 -9.22 -17.21
CA PRO A 15 -2.02 -8.94 -15.82
C PRO A 15 -0.84 -8.25 -15.16
N ASP A 16 -1.12 -7.33 -14.24
CA ASP A 16 -0.12 -6.65 -13.43
C ASP A 16 -0.37 -6.81 -11.94
N ALA A 17 0.69 -6.66 -11.15
CA ALA A 17 0.65 -6.89 -9.71
C ALA A 17 -0.11 -5.78 -8.97
N ASN A 18 -0.11 -4.55 -9.48
CA ASN A 18 -0.82 -3.42 -8.88
C ASN A 18 -2.33 -3.64 -8.92
N SER A 19 -2.86 -3.82 -10.13
CA SER A 19 -4.30 -4.05 -10.36
C SER A 19 -4.76 -5.34 -9.68
N SER A 20 -3.95 -6.40 -9.74
CA SER A 20 -4.25 -7.67 -9.08
C SER A 20 -4.29 -7.55 -7.56
N GLY A 21 -3.39 -6.74 -6.95
CA GLY A 21 -3.36 -6.50 -5.52
C GLY A 21 -4.62 -5.80 -5.01
N LEU A 22 -5.02 -4.72 -5.67
CA LEU A 22 -6.23 -3.97 -5.33
C LEU A 22 -7.50 -4.79 -5.57
N ALA A 23 -7.58 -5.49 -6.70
CA ALA A 23 -8.71 -6.37 -7.00
C ALA A 23 -8.84 -7.52 -5.98
N TYR A 24 -7.72 -8.13 -5.57
CA TYR A 24 -7.71 -9.16 -4.54
C TYR A 24 -8.20 -8.62 -3.20
N ALA A 25 -7.76 -7.41 -2.79
CA ALA A 25 -8.24 -6.75 -1.58
C ALA A 25 -9.77 -6.58 -1.62
N ALA A 26 -10.29 -6.02 -2.72
CA ALA A 26 -11.73 -5.79 -2.89
C ALA A 26 -12.54 -7.09 -2.84
N MET A 27 -12.16 -8.09 -3.64
CA MET A 27 -12.84 -9.38 -3.67
C MET A 27 -12.81 -10.11 -2.32
N SER A 28 -11.67 -10.08 -1.63
CA SER A 28 -11.53 -10.71 -0.31
C SER A 28 -12.30 -9.95 0.77
N GLY A 29 -12.35 -8.61 0.68
CA GLY A 29 -13.07 -7.75 1.62
C GLY A 29 -14.57 -7.96 1.62
N VAL A 30 -15.15 -8.35 0.47
CA VAL A 30 -16.58 -8.72 0.37
C VAL A 30 -16.82 -10.23 0.57
N GLY A 31 -15.83 -10.97 1.04
CA GLY A 31 -15.95 -12.40 1.34
C GLY A 31 -16.05 -13.30 0.10
N MET A 32 -15.69 -12.81 -1.08
CA MET A 32 -15.74 -13.62 -2.30
C MET A 32 -14.75 -14.79 -2.21
N ASN A 33 -15.25 -16.01 -2.29
CA ASN A 33 -14.45 -17.24 -2.29
C ASN A 33 -14.69 -18.02 -3.59
N SER A 34 -14.02 -17.64 -4.65
CA SER A 34 -14.12 -18.26 -5.97
C SER A 34 -12.78 -18.79 -6.46
N ALA A 35 -12.80 -19.61 -7.51
CA ALA A 35 -11.58 -20.09 -8.17
C ALA A 35 -10.74 -18.91 -8.69
N ILE A 36 -11.39 -17.84 -9.17
CA ILE A 36 -10.72 -16.63 -9.67
C ILE A 36 -9.94 -15.95 -8.54
N VAL A 37 -10.54 -15.78 -7.36
CA VAL A 37 -9.86 -15.16 -6.20
C VAL A 37 -8.60 -15.94 -5.82
N ARG A 38 -8.69 -17.28 -5.81
CA ARG A 38 -7.52 -18.14 -5.54
C ARG A 38 -6.44 -18.00 -6.62
N GLN A 39 -6.83 -17.89 -7.89
CA GLN A 39 -5.89 -17.68 -9.00
C GLN A 39 -5.19 -16.32 -8.90
N VAL A 40 -5.92 -15.24 -8.63
CA VAL A 40 -5.33 -13.90 -8.40
C VAL A 40 -4.37 -13.94 -7.22
N ARG A 41 -4.73 -14.56 -6.12
CA ARG A 41 -3.82 -14.74 -4.97
C ARG A 41 -2.54 -15.49 -5.38
N THR A 42 -2.66 -16.54 -6.18
CA THR A 42 -1.50 -17.29 -6.67
C THR A 42 -0.61 -16.43 -7.56
N TYR A 43 -1.22 -15.60 -8.44
CA TYR A 43 -0.49 -14.63 -9.24
C TYR A 43 0.31 -13.64 -8.36
N LEU A 44 -0.33 -13.05 -7.33
CA LEU A 44 0.34 -12.15 -6.40
C LEU A 44 1.55 -12.80 -5.72
N PHE A 45 1.42 -14.04 -5.24
CA PHE A 45 2.55 -14.75 -4.63
C PHE A 45 3.68 -15.06 -5.63
N ARG A 46 3.38 -15.22 -6.92
CA ARG A 46 4.39 -15.44 -7.96
C ARG A 46 5.12 -14.14 -8.33
N SER A 47 4.48 -12.98 -8.20
CA SER A 47 5.14 -11.69 -8.46
C SER A 47 6.21 -11.34 -7.41
N ILE A 48 6.15 -11.95 -6.20
CA ILE A 48 7.11 -11.69 -5.12
C ILE A 48 8.41 -12.46 -5.37
N THR A 49 9.50 -11.72 -5.47
CA THR A 49 10.85 -12.29 -5.65
C THR A 49 11.38 -12.92 -4.34
N PRO A 50 12.35 -13.83 -4.42
CA PRO A 50 13.04 -14.31 -3.22
C PRO A 50 13.91 -13.21 -2.60
N CYS A 51 14.29 -13.39 -1.33
CA CYS A 51 15.17 -12.46 -0.62
C CYS A 51 16.51 -12.24 -1.29
N THR A 52 17.04 -13.25 -1.97
CA THR A 52 18.28 -13.18 -2.76
C THR A 52 18.20 -12.20 -3.93
N GLU A 53 16.97 -11.86 -4.34
CA GLU A 53 16.67 -10.90 -5.40
C GLU A 53 15.99 -9.62 -4.85
N SER A 54 16.01 -9.36 -3.57
CA SER A 54 15.42 -8.24 -2.83
C SER A 54 14.14 -8.51 -2.03
N GLY A 55 13.34 -9.52 -2.38
CA GLY A 55 12.07 -9.81 -1.70
C GLY A 55 10.89 -8.90 -2.10
N GLY A 56 11.09 -7.96 -3.02
CA GLY A 56 10.03 -7.09 -3.55
C GLY A 56 9.14 -7.78 -4.59
N ALA A 57 8.14 -7.08 -5.13
CA ALA A 57 7.28 -7.57 -6.19
C ALA A 57 7.61 -6.93 -7.54
N LYS A 58 7.59 -7.73 -8.61
CA LYS A 58 7.62 -7.28 -9.99
C LYS A 58 6.25 -6.76 -10.41
N PHE A 59 6.22 -5.75 -11.27
CA PHE A 59 4.96 -5.24 -11.82
C PHE A 59 4.29 -6.27 -12.72
N GLN A 60 5.07 -6.85 -13.65
CA GLN A 60 4.65 -7.96 -14.51
C GLN A 60 5.71 -9.08 -14.52
N SER A 61 5.32 -10.28 -14.94
CA SER A 61 6.19 -11.45 -14.91
C SER A 61 7.45 -11.33 -15.76
N GLY A 62 7.42 -10.51 -16.81
CA GLY A 62 8.54 -10.24 -17.71
C GLY A 62 9.47 -9.12 -17.27
N ASP A 63 9.14 -8.39 -16.20
CA ASP A 63 9.94 -7.25 -15.75
C ASP A 63 11.30 -7.66 -15.19
N GLY A 64 12.32 -6.86 -15.51
CA GLY A 64 13.69 -7.09 -15.06
C GLY A 64 13.92 -6.80 -13.57
N GLY A 65 13.03 -6.06 -12.90
CA GLY A 65 13.23 -5.61 -11.52
C GLY A 65 11.96 -5.54 -10.70
N VAL A 66 12.16 -5.31 -9.39
CA VAL A 66 11.05 -5.05 -8.44
C VAL A 66 10.61 -3.59 -8.51
N ASN A 67 9.37 -3.35 -8.11
CA ASN A 67 8.74 -2.04 -8.16
C ASN A 67 8.09 -1.72 -6.81
N ASN A 68 8.29 -0.51 -6.29
CA ASN A 68 7.75 -0.08 -5.01
C ASN A 68 6.22 -0.09 -4.98
N SER A 69 5.58 0.43 -6.03
CA SER A 69 4.13 0.43 -6.18
C SER A 69 3.56 -0.99 -6.22
N ALA A 70 4.14 -1.87 -7.06
CA ALA A 70 3.75 -3.27 -7.11
C ALA A 70 3.89 -3.94 -5.74
N SER A 71 5.02 -3.72 -5.07
CA SER A 71 5.30 -4.28 -3.76
C SER A 71 4.28 -3.82 -2.71
N ALA A 72 3.97 -2.52 -2.66
CA ALA A 72 3.00 -1.96 -1.72
C ALA A 72 1.58 -2.48 -1.97
N GLN A 73 1.14 -2.53 -3.24
CA GLN A 73 -0.22 -2.94 -3.58
C GLN A 73 -0.42 -4.45 -3.47
N VAL A 74 0.59 -5.27 -3.79
CA VAL A 74 0.57 -6.71 -3.51
C VAL A 74 0.46 -6.98 -2.00
N LEU A 75 1.28 -6.30 -1.19
CA LEU A 75 1.23 -6.50 0.26
C LEU A 75 -0.11 -6.02 0.84
N PHE A 76 -0.62 -4.88 0.39
CA PHE A 76 -1.94 -4.37 0.76
C PHE A 76 -3.03 -5.39 0.42
N GLY A 77 -3.06 -5.91 -0.80
CA GLY A 77 -4.01 -6.94 -1.20
C GLY A 77 -3.98 -8.17 -0.29
N LEU A 78 -2.79 -8.65 0.03
CA LEU A 78 -2.62 -9.89 0.80
C LEU A 78 -2.88 -9.73 2.30
N LYS A 79 -2.79 -8.51 2.87
CA LYS A 79 -2.70 -8.31 4.34
C LYS A 79 -3.52 -7.18 4.94
N ALA A 80 -3.99 -6.20 4.17
CA ALA A 80 -4.67 -5.04 4.72
C ALA A 80 -6.07 -5.30 5.31
N LEU A 81 -6.64 -6.48 5.06
CA LEU A 81 -7.99 -6.84 5.53
C LEU A 81 -8.05 -7.37 6.95
N THR A 82 -6.92 -7.55 7.62
CA THR A 82 -6.91 -7.84 9.06
C THR A 82 -7.19 -6.55 9.84
N PRO A 83 -7.98 -6.62 10.94
CA PRO A 83 -8.24 -5.44 11.75
C PRO A 83 -6.95 -4.75 12.18
N ALA A 84 -6.94 -3.41 12.11
CA ALA A 84 -5.81 -2.61 12.53
C ALA A 84 -5.60 -2.72 14.05
N GLU A 85 -4.33 -2.63 14.47
CA GLU A 85 -3.93 -2.61 15.88
C GLU A 85 -3.29 -1.27 16.21
N PRO A 86 -3.39 -0.80 17.49
CA PRO A 86 -2.72 0.43 17.89
C PRO A 86 -1.23 0.43 17.56
N ALA A 87 -0.72 1.54 17.04
CA ALA A 87 0.66 1.66 16.56
C ALA A 87 1.72 1.37 17.62
N ASN A 88 1.41 1.55 18.91
CA ASN A 88 2.29 1.23 20.03
C ASN A 88 2.55 -0.28 20.22
N ARG A 89 1.75 -1.14 19.58
CA ARG A 89 1.89 -2.60 19.63
C ARG A 89 2.67 -3.18 18.45
N LEU A 90 3.20 -2.34 17.56
CA LEU A 90 3.95 -2.81 16.42
C LEU A 90 5.29 -3.42 16.85
N ALA A 91 5.61 -4.60 16.31
CA ALA A 91 6.92 -5.20 16.42
C ALA A 91 7.96 -4.41 15.58
N LYS A 92 9.24 -4.75 15.76
CA LYS A 92 10.33 -4.20 14.96
C LYS A 92 10.10 -4.34 13.46
N ASP A 93 10.87 -3.62 12.68
CA ASP A 93 10.84 -3.72 11.23
C ASP A 93 11.15 -5.15 10.79
N PRO A 94 10.44 -5.68 9.78
CA PRO A 94 10.57 -7.05 9.34
C PRO A 94 11.92 -7.32 8.68
N SER A 95 12.41 -8.53 8.81
CA SER A 95 13.58 -9.03 8.09
C SER A 95 13.18 -10.12 7.11
N CYS A 96 13.96 -10.27 6.06
CA CYS A 96 13.76 -11.30 5.04
C CYS A 96 13.87 -12.71 5.61
N GLY A 97 13.04 -13.64 5.13
CA GLY A 97 12.97 -15.03 5.63
C GLY A 97 12.22 -15.97 4.70
N LYS A 98 11.54 -16.96 5.26
CA LYS A 98 10.82 -17.98 4.46
C LYS A 98 9.45 -17.55 3.98
N ASN A 99 8.82 -16.55 4.62
CA ASN A 99 7.46 -16.13 4.31
C ASN A 99 7.49 -14.97 3.29
N LYS A 100 6.88 -15.18 2.13
CA LYS A 100 6.86 -14.20 1.03
C LYS A 100 6.25 -12.85 1.41
N SER A 101 5.19 -12.81 2.21
CA SER A 101 4.61 -11.54 2.67
C SER A 101 5.57 -10.80 3.62
N THR A 102 6.30 -11.52 4.48
CA THR A 102 7.33 -10.93 5.33
C THR A 102 8.52 -10.42 4.52
N ASN A 103 8.91 -11.14 3.46
CA ASN A 103 9.97 -10.69 2.55
C ASN A 103 9.58 -9.39 1.87
N LEU A 104 8.35 -9.32 1.37
CA LEU A 104 7.79 -8.12 0.74
C LEU A 104 7.73 -6.94 1.72
N ALA A 105 7.33 -7.20 2.97
CA ALA A 105 7.35 -6.19 4.02
C ALA A 105 8.79 -5.74 4.37
N SER A 106 9.75 -6.66 4.40
CA SER A 106 11.17 -6.34 4.59
C SER A 106 11.72 -5.44 3.47
N TYR A 107 11.40 -5.76 2.22
CA TYR A 107 11.73 -4.92 1.08
C TYR A 107 11.14 -3.50 1.24
N LEU A 108 9.84 -3.38 1.50
CA LEU A 108 9.20 -2.07 1.68
C LEU A 108 9.79 -1.29 2.86
N SER A 109 10.10 -1.96 3.97
CA SER A 109 10.77 -1.34 5.11
C SER A 109 12.13 -0.76 4.73
N SER A 110 12.91 -1.47 3.90
CA SER A 110 14.21 -0.98 3.40
C SER A 110 14.08 0.22 2.45
N GLN A 111 12.93 0.36 1.76
CA GLN A 111 12.67 1.51 0.89
C GLN A 111 12.15 2.75 1.65
N LEU A 112 11.65 2.59 2.88
CA LEU A 112 11.11 3.66 3.72
C LEU A 112 12.16 4.38 4.58
N THR A 113 13.40 4.47 4.14
CA THR A 113 14.50 5.08 4.90
C THR A 113 14.23 6.54 5.26
N THR A 114 13.64 7.30 4.34
CA THR A 114 13.24 8.71 4.51
C THR A 114 11.77 8.86 4.96
N GLY A 115 11.06 7.75 5.15
CA GLY A 115 9.64 7.73 5.52
C GLY A 115 8.67 7.81 4.35
N THR A 116 9.15 7.83 3.09
CA THR A 116 8.31 7.73 1.89
C THR A 116 8.91 6.77 0.88
N LEU A 117 8.05 6.06 0.15
CA LEU A 117 8.44 5.30 -1.02
C LEU A 117 8.73 6.27 -2.18
N SER A 118 9.73 5.94 -3.01
CA SER A 118 9.94 6.64 -4.27
C SER A 118 8.87 6.27 -5.29
N ASN A 119 8.51 7.23 -6.13
CA ASN A 119 7.52 7.06 -7.21
C ASN A 119 8.16 6.55 -8.51
N PHE A 120 9.22 5.72 -8.40
CA PHE A 120 9.91 5.18 -9.58
C PHE A 120 8.92 4.43 -10.51
N PRO A 121 8.99 4.61 -11.85
CA PRO A 121 10.02 5.34 -12.61
C PRO A 121 9.83 6.87 -12.70
N TYR A 122 8.82 7.43 -12.05
CA TYR A 122 8.58 8.87 -12.01
C TYR A 122 9.34 9.51 -10.85
N ASP A 123 9.60 10.80 -10.95
CA ASP A 123 10.24 11.56 -9.87
C ASP A 123 9.30 11.77 -8.67
N GLY A 124 9.91 11.91 -7.49
CA GLY A 124 9.22 12.31 -6.28
C GLY A 124 8.81 11.16 -5.35
N ASN A 125 7.92 11.50 -4.44
CA ASN A 125 7.46 10.61 -3.37
C ASN A 125 6.10 10.00 -3.72
N ASP A 126 5.94 8.72 -3.47
CA ASP A 126 4.67 8.01 -3.57
C ASP A 126 3.96 7.97 -2.21
N TYR A 127 3.22 9.02 -1.91
CA TYR A 127 2.46 9.11 -0.65
C TYR A 127 1.30 8.11 -0.58
N GLY A 128 0.71 7.73 -1.72
CA GLY A 128 -0.38 6.76 -1.79
C GLY A 128 0.07 5.37 -1.35
N ASN A 129 1.11 4.85 -1.99
CA ASN A 129 1.67 3.56 -1.61
C ASN A 129 2.40 3.59 -0.27
N THR A 130 2.93 4.74 0.15
CA THR A 130 3.43 4.93 1.52
C THR A 130 2.31 4.77 2.55
N ALA A 131 1.16 5.42 2.36
CA ALA A 131 0.01 5.29 3.24
C ALA A 131 -0.55 3.86 3.25
N ALA A 132 -0.67 3.21 2.08
CA ALA A 132 -1.05 1.80 1.97
C ALA A 132 -0.10 0.88 2.75
N THR A 133 1.20 1.15 2.69
CA THR A 133 2.20 0.38 3.45
C THR A 133 2.04 0.57 4.96
N VAL A 134 1.78 1.80 5.43
CA VAL A 134 1.48 2.08 6.85
C VAL A 134 0.28 1.27 7.33
N VAL A 135 -0.84 1.31 6.60
CA VAL A 135 -2.05 0.53 6.92
C VAL A 135 -1.73 -0.96 7.00
N THR A 136 -0.99 -1.47 6.02
CA THR A 136 -0.69 -2.91 5.93
C THR A 136 0.29 -3.37 7.03
N PHE A 137 1.31 -2.59 7.33
CA PHE A 137 2.26 -2.89 8.42
C PHE A 137 1.55 -2.91 9.77
N ASN A 138 0.60 -1.98 9.97
CA ASN A 138 -0.24 -1.99 11.17
C ASN A 138 -1.09 -3.28 11.25
N SER A 139 -1.78 -3.65 10.18
CA SER A 139 -2.54 -4.91 10.11
C SER A 139 -1.68 -6.15 10.37
N MET A 140 -0.41 -6.13 9.97
CA MET A 140 0.55 -7.20 10.22
C MET A 140 1.22 -7.12 11.60
N LYS A 141 1.00 -6.06 12.37
CA LYS A 141 1.64 -5.77 13.67
C LYS A 141 3.18 -5.70 13.61
N ILE A 142 3.73 -5.13 12.54
CA ILE A 142 5.17 -5.03 12.27
C ILE A 142 5.56 -3.61 11.83
N GLY A 143 6.86 -3.34 11.68
CA GLY A 143 7.36 -2.16 11.02
C GLY A 143 7.34 -0.90 11.87
N LYS A 144 7.52 -1.00 13.18
CA LYS A 144 7.43 0.14 14.12
C LYS A 144 8.25 1.35 13.68
N SER A 145 9.51 1.16 13.28
CA SER A 145 10.38 2.26 12.85
C SER A 145 9.91 2.85 11.52
N SER A 146 9.62 1.99 10.54
CA SER A 146 9.14 2.39 9.21
C SER A 146 7.81 3.13 9.29
N VAL A 147 6.84 2.63 10.08
CA VAL A 147 5.54 3.28 10.28
C VAL A 147 5.70 4.65 10.92
N ASN A 148 6.54 4.77 11.97
CA ASN A 148 6.76 6.06 12.64
C ASN A 148 7.36 7.11 11.68
N LYS A 149 8.37 6.75 10.90
CA LYS A 149 8.96 7.64 9.88
C LYS A 149 7.93 8.04 8.82
N SER A 150 7.16 7.07 8.34
CA SER A 150 6.16 7.30 7.29
C SER A 150 5.02 8.21 7.76
N ILE A 151 4.51 8.04 8.98
CA ILE A 151 3.49 8.92 9.55
C ILE A 151 4.00 10.35 9.72
N LEU A 152 5.24 10.54 10.16
CA LEU A 152 5.84 11.88 10.24
C LEU A 152 5.95 12.53 8.87
N SER A 153 6.38 11.78 7.86
CA SER A 153 6.47 12.27 6.49
C SER A 153 5.10 12.57 5.89
N LEU A 154 4.12 11.69 6.06
CA LEU A 154 2.74 11.90 5.60
C LEU A 154 2.12 13.14 6.26
N LYS A 155 2.30 13.33 7.58
CA LYS A 155 1.84 14.54 8.30
C LYS A 155 2.49 15.81 7.75
N LYS A 156 3.81 15.79 7.53
CA LYS A 156 4.54 16.93 6.97
C LYS A 156 4.02 17.36 5.59
N ASN A 157 3.63 16.40 4.76
CA ASN A 157 3.24 16.63 3.37
C ASN A 157 1.72 16.57 3.14
N ALA A 158 0.92 16.35 4.19
CA ALA A 158 -0.52 16.13 4.10
C ALA A 158 -1.24 17.22 3.31
N LYS A 159 -0.99 18.50 3.64
CA LYS A 159 -1.66 19.63 2.99
C LYS A 159 -1.29 19.75 1.51
N ALA A 160 -0.02 19.62 1.17
CA ALA A 160 0.46 19.72 -0.22
C ALA A 160 -0.07 18.59 -1.10
N TRP A 161 -0.19 17.37 -0.54
CA TRP A 161 -0.71 16.22 -1.27
C TRP A 161 -2.24 16.19 -1.37
N ALA A 162 -2.94 16.57 -0.30
CA ALA A 162 -4.40 16.58 -0.24
C ALA A 162 -5.05 17.77 -0.98
N LEU A 163 -4.32 18.87 -1.17
CA LEU A 163 -4.81 20.09 -1.82
C LEU A 163 -3.92 20.44 -3.00
N LYS A 164 -4.45 20.32 -4.22
CA LYS A 164 -3.75 20.72 -5.45
C LYS A 164 -4.51 21.86 -6.10
N ASN A 165 -3.86 23.02 -6.26
CA ASN A 165 -4.46 24.24 -6.83
C ASN A 165 -5.78 24.65 -6.13
N GLY A 166 -5.84 24.52 -4.81
CA GLY A 166 -7.03 24.83 -4.01
C GLY A 166 -8.14 23.77 -4.08
N GLN A 167 -8.00 22.75 -4.91
CA GLN A 167 -8.95 21.65 -5.03
C GLN A 167 -8.57 20.47 -4.15
N VAL A 168 -9.58 19.81 -3.57
CA VAL A 168 -9.38 18.62 -2.73
C VAL A 168 -9.13 17.38 -3.60
N ASN A 169 -8.00 16.72 -3.39
CA ASN A 169 -7.77 15.36 -3.86
C ASN A 169 -8.41 14.37 -2.88
N ALA A 170 -9.64 13.96 -3.15
CA ALA A 170 -10.39 13.07 -2.26
C ALA A 170 -9.68 11.70 -2.03
N GLY A 171 -9.01 11.16 -3.06
CA GLY A 171 -8.23 9.93 -2.94
C GLY A 171 -7.06 10.10 -1.96
N ALA A 172 -6.31 11.19 -2.04
CA ALA A 172 -5.24 11.49 -1.10
C ALA A 172 -5.77 11.64 0.33
N VAL A 173 -6.88 12.36 0.52
CA VAL A 173 -7.51 12.51 1.85
C VAL A 173 -7.98 11.16 2.40
N GLY A 174 -8.54 10.29 1.56
CA GLY A 174 -8.95 8.94 1.94
C GLY A 174 -7.78 8.10 2.44
N TRP A 175 -6.65 8.10 1.72
CA TRP A 175 -5.44 7.41 2.16
C TRP A 175 -4.87 7.96 3.47
N LEU A 176 -4.86 9.29 3.65
CA LEU A 176 -4.43 9.91 4.90
C LEU A 176 -5.35 9.55 6.08
N LEU A 177 -6.67 9.46 5.85
CA LEU A 177 -7.64 9.02 6.86
C LEU A 177 -7.36 7.58 7.29
N MET A 178 -7.16 6.67 6.35
CA MET A 178 -6.83 5.27 6.66
C MET A 178 -5.51 5.14 7.42
N ALA A 179 -4.48 5.91 7.03
CA ALA A 179 -3.20 5.91 7.74
C ALA A 179 -3.31 6.54 9.13
N ALA A 180 -4.14 7.58 9.30
CA ALA A 180 -4.39 8.20 10.60
C ALA A 180 -5.08 7.21 11.55
N GLU A 181 -6.12 6.53 11.08
CA GLU A 181 -6.85 5.52 11.85
C GLU A 181 -5.95 4.35 12.23
N ALA A 182 -5.20 3.80 11.29
CA ALA A 182 -4.28 2.70 11.53
C ALA A 182 -3.20 3.02 12.58
N THR A 183 -2.91 4.29 12.85
CA THR A 183 -1.82 4.70 13.74
C THR A 183 -2.30 5.51 14.96
N ASP A 184 -3.58 5.45 15.29
CA ASP A 184 -4.21 6.24 16.38
C ASP A 184 -3.89 7.75 16.29
N SER A 185 -3.60 8.25 15.10
CA SER A 185 -3.36 9.66 14.86
C SER A 185 -4.70 10.38 14.67
N SER A 186 -4.90 11.51 15.35
CA SER A 186 -6.15 12.27 15.20
C SER A 186 -6.38 12.72 13.75
N PRO A 187 -7.44 12.26 13.08
CA PRO A 187 -7.76 12.70 11.71
C PRO A 187 -8.23 14.17 11.67
N LYS A 188 -8.65 14.74 12.82
CA LYS A 188 -9.03 16.15 12.93
C LYS A 188 -7.82 17.09 13.01
N LYS A 189 -6.61 16.57 13.27
CA LYS A 189 -5.37 17.35 13.42
C LYS A 189 -4.19 16.70 12.68
N PHE A 190 -4.41 16.03 11.57
CA PHE A 190 -3.37 15.32 10.83
C PHE A 190 -2.59 16.28 9.93
N GLY A 191 -1.33 16.52 10.24
CA GLY A 191 -0.48 17.44 9.46
C GLY A 191 -1.05 18.88 9.36
N GLY A 192 -1.73 19.34 10.41
CA GLY A 192 -2.38 20.67 10.42
C GLY A 192 -3.72 20.74 9.67
N MET A 193 -4.26 19.60 9.24
CA MET A 193 -5.53 19.50 8.52
C MET A 193 -6.58 18.74 9.34
N ASN A 194 -7.85 19.12 9.16
CA ASN A 194 -8.98 18.28 9.52
C ASN A 194 -9.39 17.46 8.30
N LEU A 195 -8.89 16.23 8.21
CA LEU A 195 -9.11 15.35 7.05
C LEU A 195 -10.62 15.04 6.86
N VAL A 196 -11.35 14.84 7.96
CA VAL A 196 -12.79 14.52 7.91
C VAL A 196 -13.54 15.68 7.26
N THR A 197 -13.36 16.90 7.77
CA THR A 197 -14.02 18.10 7.20
C THR A 197 -13.57 18.37 5.76
N THR A 198 -12.29 18.13 5.45
CA THR A 198 -11.78 18.31 4.09
C THR A 198 -12.46 17.34 3.12
N LEU A 199 -12.61 16.08 3.48
CA LEU A 199 -13.27 15.07 2.63
C LEU A 199 -14.77 15.40 2.47
N THR A 200 -15.49 15.66 3.57
CA THR A 200 -16.93 15.91 3.50
C THR A 200 -17.28 17.15 2.68
N LYS A 201 -16.46 18.20 2.74
CA LYS A 201 -16.64 19.40 1.90
C LYS A 201 -16.41 19.14 0.40
N SER A 202 -15.65 18.11 0.04
CA SER A 202 -15.42 17.72 -1.36
C SER A 202 -16.54 16.86 -1.95
N MET A 203 -17.40 16.29 -1.10
CA MET A 203 -18.54 15.51 -1.55
C MET A 203 -19.61 16.47 -2.12
N LYS A 204 -19.88 16.36 -3.40
CA LYS A 204 -21.02 17.06 -4.01
C LYS A 204 -22.32 16.40 -3.54
N LYS A 205 -23.29 17.23 -3.14
CA LYS A 205 -24.65 16.76 -2.91
C LYS A 205 -25.32 16.47 -4.26
#